data_567a73654e3af7f569ae5a8ebcc4bd72
#
_entry.id   567a73654e3af7f569ae5a8ebcc4bd72
#
_cell.length_a   1.000
_cell.length_b   1.000
_cell.length_c   1.000
_cell.angle_alpha   90.00
_cell.angle_beta   90.00
_cell.angle_gamma   90.00
#
_symmetry.space_group_name_H-M   'P 1'
#
loop_
_entity.id
_entity.type
_entity.pdbx_description
1 polymer ?
#
loop_
_entity_poly.entity_id
_entity_poly.type
_entity_poly.pdbx_seq_one_letter_code
_entity_poly.pdbx_strand_id
1 'polypeptide(L)'
;MSLIDSAMWGSLQAALNAGQLRQQVYSNNIANANTPGYKRETVVFEPYLQAALSASGIGSSSQLPMLTNSSADLSAGTNLANVQPQVVTDSSNSTSANGNNVNLDSEMSLLAENQIQYGAVVQEINNQFTTLRTAITG
;
A
#
# COMPACT_ATOMS: atom_id res chain seq x y z
N MET A 1 -15.95 20.54 -5.90
CA MET A 1 -15.33 19.20 -5.75
C MET A 1 -15.16 18.94 -4.28
N SER A 2 -15.70 17.84 -3.80
CA SER A 2 -15.74 17.50 -2.38
C SER A 2 -14.36 17.02 -1.89
N LEU A 3 -14.01 17.30 -0.63
CA LEU A 3 -12.79 16.78 0.03
C LEU A 3 -12.71 15.22 -0.02
N ILE A 4 -13.84 14.56 -0.17
CA ILE A 4 -13.95 13.10 -0.30
C ILE A 4 -13.31 12.64 -1.61
N ASP A 5 -13.44 13.38 -2.72
CA ASP A 5 -12.85 13.01 -4.00
C ASP A 5 -11.31 13.05 -3.95
N SER A 6 -10.74 14.07 -3.32
CA SER A 6 -9.28 14.19 -3.21
C SER A 6 -8.66 13.10 -2.32
N ALA A 7 -9.33 12.71 -1.24
CA ALA A 7 -8.89 11.64 -0.35
C ALA A 7 -8.96 10.27 -1.05
N MET A 8 -10.02 10.01 -1.81
CA MET A 8 -10.20 8.79 -2.59
C MET A 8 -9.13 8.68 -3.67
N TRP A 9 -8.87 9.74 -4.43
CA TRP A 9 -7.79 9.78 -5.42
C TRP A 9 -6.42 9.52 -4.80
N GLY A 10 -6.14 10.17 -3.66
CA GLY A 10 -4.90 9.95 -2.91
C GLY A 10 -4.72 8.49 -2.48
N SER A 11 -5.77 7.86 -1.97
CA SER A 11 -5.73 6.45 -1.56
C SER A 11 -5.55 5.49 -2.72
N LEU A 12 -6.22 5.72 -3.86
CA LEU A 12 -6.06 4.93 -5.07
C LEU A 12 -4.64 5.03 -5.64
N GLN A 13 -4.08 6.25 -5.67
CA GLN A 13 -2.71 6.45 -6.11
C GLN A 13 -1.70 5.75 -5.20
N ALA A 14 -1.88 5.86 -3.89
CA ALA A 14 -1.04 5.18 -2.91
C ALA A 14 -1.14 3.65 -3.04
N ALA A 15 -2.35 3.12 -3.29
CA ALA A 15 -2.56 1.69 -3.53
C ALA A 15 -1.88 1.19 -4.82
N LEU A 16 -1.91 2.00 -5.91
CA LEU A 16 -1.17 1.68 -7.13
C LEU A 16 0.34 1.60 -6.89
N ASN A 17 0.89 2.61 -6.20
CA ASN A 17 2.32 2.65 -5.87
C ASN A 17 2.72 1.44 -5.02
N ALA A 18 1.90 1.09 -4.03
CA ALA A 18 2.12 -0.09 -3.20
C ALA A 18 2.07 -1.39 -4.01
N GLY A 19 1.10 -1.52 -4.93
CA GLY A 19 0.97 -2.67 -5.82
C GLY A 19 2.17 -2.85 -6.76
N GLN A 20 2.68 -1.76 -7.33
CA GLN A 20 3.89 -1.77 -8.17
C GLN A 20 5.12 -2.17 -7.35
N LEU A 21 5.30 -1.60 -6.16
CA LEU A 21 6.43 -1.93 -5.29
C LEU A 21 6.37 -3.39 -4.84
N ARG A 22 5.18 -3.92 -4.51
CA ARG A 22 4.99 -5.35 -4.19
C ARG A 22 5.38 -6.24 -5.36
N GLN A 23 4.95 -5.90 -6.57
CA GLN A 23 5.31 -6.68 -7.76
C GLN A 23 6.83 -6.75 -7.93
N GLN A 24 7.53 -5.64 -7.73
CA GLN A 24 8.98 -5.58 -7.80
C GLN A 24 9.64 -6.44 -6.71
N VAL A 25 9.17 -6.31 -5.46
CA VAL A 25 9.71 -7.05 -4.32
C VAL A 25 9.48 -8.55 -4.48
N TYR A 26 8.27 -8.99 -4.85
CA TYR A 26 8.00 -10.42 -5.09
C TYR A 26 8.86 -10.98 -6.25
N SER A 27 9.03 -10.22 -7.32
CA SER A 27 9.91 -10.61 -8.43
C SER A 27 11.36 -10.74 -7.99
N ASN A 28 11.85 -9.83 -7.14
CA ASN A 28 13.19 -9.89 -6.57
C ASN A 28 13.35 -11.11 -5.64
N ASN A 29 12.38 -11.38 -4.78
CA ASN A 29 12.38 -12.55 -3.91
C ASN A 29 12.41 -13.85 -4.73
N ILE A 30 11.59 -13.96 -5.77
CA ILE A 30 11.55 -15.11 -6.68
C ILE A 30 12.91 -15.29 -7.38
N ALA A 31 13.46 -14.22 -7.94
CA ALA A 31 14.75 -14.26 -8.63
C ALA A 31 15.90 -14.71 -7.72
N ASN A 32 15.85 -14.36 -6.44
CA ASN A 32 16.86 -14.66 -5.44
C ASN A 32 16.52 -15.84 -4.53
N ALA A 33 15.46 -16.59 -4.83
CA ALA A 33 15.03 -17.74 -4.02
C ALA A 33 16.14 -18.79 -3.85
N ASN A 34 17.07 -18.91 -4.80
CA ASN A 34 18.21 -19.82 -4.76
C ASN A 34 19.55 -19.14 -4.38
N THR A 35 19.53 -17.83 -4.11
CA THR A 35 20.74 -17.09 -3.73
C THR A 35 21.08 -17.35 -2.26
N PRO A 36 22.26 -17.91 -1.94
CA PRO A 36 22.64 -18.19 -0.55
C PRO A 36 22.63 -16.94 0.32
N GLY A 37 22.02 -17.03 1.51
CA GLY A 37 21.94 -15.94 2.47
C GLY A 37 20.98 -14.81 2.13
N TYR A 38 20.26 -14.90 1.02
CA TYR A 38 19.25 -13.89 0.68
C TYR A 38 18.10 -13.91 1.69
N LYS A 39 17.69 -12.73 2.10
CA LYS A 39 16.56 -12.53 3.02
C LYS A 39 15.38 -11.96 2.26
N ARG A 40 14.22 -12.55 2.51
CA ARG A 40 12.93 -12.14 1.97
C ARG A 40 12.66 -10.68 2.28
N GLU A 41 12.19 -9.95 1.29
CA GLU A 41 11.68 -8.59 1.45
C GLU A 41 10.15 -8.57 1.38
N THR A 42 9.52 -7.68 2.11
CA THR A 42 8.07 -7.47 2.10
C THR A 42 7.76 -5.99 2.04
N VAL A 43 6.59 -5.66 1.50
CA VAL A 43 6.09 -4.28 1.48
C VAL A 43 5.05 -4.11 2.57
N VAL A 44 5.30 -3.17 3.47
CA VAL A 44 4.36 -2.74 4.51
C VAL A 44 3.70 -1.45 4.05
N PHE A 45 2.40 -1.44 3.92
CA PHE A 45 1.62 -0.31 3.45
C PHE A 45 0.34 -0.09 4.26
N GLU A 46 -0.39 -1.16 4.56
CA GLU A 46 -1.70 -1.11 5.20
C GLU A 46 -1.72 -0.35 6.54
N PRO A 47 -0.76 -0.56 7.45
CA PRO A 47 -0.73 0.19 8.71
C PRO A 47 -0.56 1.69 8.51
N TYR A 48 0.25 2.10 7.53
CA TYR A 48 0.47 3.51 7.20
C TYR A 48 -0.78 4.14 6.59
N LEU A 49 -1.46 3.42 5.70
CA LEU A 49 -2.74 3.86 5.13
C LEU A 49 -3.81 4.00 6.21
N GLN A 50 -3.92 3.01 7.09
CA GLN A 50 -4.89 3.03 8.19
C GLN A 50 -4.64 4.20 9.15
N ALA A 51 -3.37 4.46 9.49
CA ALA A 51 -3.00 5.60 10.32
C ALA A 51 -3.38 6.93 9.65
N ALA A 52 -3.12 7.07 8.34
CA ALA A 52 -3.46 8.26 7.57
C ALA A 52 -4.99 8.47 7.44
N LEU A 53 -5.75 7.40 7.22
CA LEU A 53 -7.22 7.44 7.19
C LEU A 53 -7.81 7.86 8.54
N SER A 54 -7.29 7.30 9.63
CA SER A 54 -7.71 7.66 10.98
C SER A 54 -7.41 9.12 11.31
N ALA A 55 -6.24 9.63 10.89
CA ALA A 55 -5.85 11.02 11.06
C ALA A 55 -6.69 11.99 10.20
N SER A 56 -7.18 11.52 9.04
CA SER A 56 -8.05 12.30 8.14
C SER A 56 -9.51 12.33 8.59
N GLY A 57 -9.88 11.65 9.67
CA GLY A 57 -11.26 11.57 10.16
C GLY A 57 -12.21 10.75 9.28
N ILE A 58 -11.69 10.07 8.28
CA ILE A 58 -12.46 9.20 7.38
C ILE A 58 -12.58 7.83 8.05
N GLY A 59 -13.74 7.53 8.59
CA GLY A 59 -14.02 6.21 9.18
C GLY A 59 -14.19 6.18 10.71
N SER A 60 -14.09 7.30 11.40
CA SER A 60 -14.38 7.41 12.83
C SER A 60 -15.60 8.26 13.10
N SER A 61 -16.73 7.63 13.31
CA SER A 61 -17.96 8.31 13.75
C SER A 61 -17.95 8.66 15.24
N SER A 62 -16.82 8.71 15.93
CA SER A 62 -16.77 9.11 17.34
C SER A 62 -15.36 9.21 17.94
N GLN A 63 -14.49 10.05 17.39
CA GLN A 63 -13.37 10.51 18.22
C GLN A 63 -13.30 12.03 18.15
N LEU A 64 -13.51 12.63 19.33
CA LEU A 64 -13.24 14.05 19.59
C LEU A 64 -11.79 14.35 19.15
N PRO A 65 -11.54 15.50 18.49
CA PRO A 65 -10.18 15.88 18.12
C PRO A 65 -9.33 15.92 19.40
N MET A 66 -8.39 15.00 19.52
CA MET A 66 -7.39 15.10 20.60
C MET A 66 -6.60 16.37 20.37
N LEU A 67 -6.62 17.24 21.38
CA LEU A 67 -5.74 18.40 21.42
C LEU A 67 -4.30 17.88 21.38
N THR A 68 -3.64 18.05 20.25
CA THR A 68 -2.21 17.76 20.11
C THR A 68 -1.42 18.85 20.83
N ASN A 69 -0.68 18.45 21.85
CA ASN A 69 0.10 19.36 22.69
C ASN A 69 1.59 19.37 22.31
N SER A 70 1.95 18.87 21.15
CA SER A 70 3.33 18.83 20.68
C SER A 70 3.40 19.09 19.17
N SER A 71 4.32 19.94 18.77
CA SER A 71 4.62 20.23 17.36
C SER A 71 5.23 19.04 16.59
N ALA A 72 5.42 17.91 17.23
CA ALA A 72 5.81 16.63 16.64
C ALA A 72 4.60 15.72 16.36
N ASP A 73 3.39 16.07 16.84
CA ASP A 73 2.18 15.38 16.50
C ASP A 73 1.76 15.72 15.07
N LEU A 74 1.40 14.71 14.33
CA LEU A 74 0.98 14.79 12.92
C LEU A 74 0.00 15.94 12.74
N SER A 75 0.44 16.95 12.03
CA SER A 75 -0.35 18.10 11.61
C SER A 75 -1.65 17.62 10.97
N ALA A 76 -2.77 18.11 11.43
CA ALA A 76 -4.09 17.86 10.85
C ALA A 76 -4.05 18.21 9.35
N GLY A 77 -3.97 17.21 8.50
CA GLY A 77 -3.79 17.36 7.07
C GLY A 77 -2.90 16.29 6.46
N THR A 78 -2.87 15.08 7.01
CA THR A 78 -2.17 13.95 6.36
C THR A 78 -2.83 13.72 5.00
N ASN A 79 -2.17 14.24 3.97
CA ASN A 79 -2.59 14.00 2.59
C ASN A 79 -2.37 12.51 2.31
N LEU A 80 -3.44 11.77 2.08
CA LEU A 80 -3.38 10.33 1.77
C LEU A 80 -2.46 10.02 0.58
N ALA A 81 -2.25 11.00 -0.31
CA ALA A 81 -1.31 10.88 -1.41
C ALA A 81 0.17 10.78 -0.96
N ASN A 82 0.48 11.17 0.28
CA ASN A 82 1.84 11.09 0.82
C ASN A 82 2.12 9.79 1.57
N VAL A 83 1.15 8.88 1.67
CA VAL A 83 1.37 7.55 2.26
C VAL A 83 2.25 6.74 1.33
N GLN A 84 3.49 6.48 1.75
CA GLN A 84 4.43 5.71 0.96
C GLN A 84 4.59 4.29 1.52
N PRO A 85 4.56 3.28 0.65
CA PRO A 85 4.86 1.92 1.03
C PRO A 85 6.33 1.80 1.44
N GLN A 86 6.61 0.98 2.47
CA GLN A 86 7.96 0.73 2.97
C GLN A 86 8.37 -0.71 2.66
N VAL A 87 9.60 -0.89 2.19
CA VAL A 87 10.20 -2.22 2.05
C VAL A 87 10.87 -2.61 3.36
N VAL A 88 10.54 -3.77 3.88
CA VAL A 88 11.11 -4.32 5.12
C VAL A 88 11.69 -5.69 4.82
N THR A 89 12.94 -5.90 5.24
CA THR A 89 13.61 -7.20 5.15
C THR A 89 13.17 -8.10 6.31
N ASP A 90 12.74 -9.30 5.99
CA ASP A 90 12.39 -10.32 6.98
C ASP A 90 13.65 -10.96 7.53
N SER A 91 13.98 -10.65 8.78
CA SER A 91 15.15 -11.21 9.49
C SER A 91 14.85 -12.55 10.17
N SER A 92 13.71 -13.18 9.92
CA SER A 92 13.36 -14.48 10.48
C SER A 92 14.38 -15.56 10.12
N ASN A 93 14.38 -16.65 10.89
CA ASN A 93 15.28 -17.76 10.67
C ASN A 93 15.11 -18.34 9.26
N SER A 94 16.22 -18.80 8.68
CA SER A 94 16.21 -19.42 7.37
C SER A 94 15.38 -20.70 7.37
N THR A 95 14.57 -20.87 6.32
CA THR A 95 13.83 -22.12 6.08
C THR A 95 14.65 -23.14 5.28
N SER A 96 15.79 -22.70 4.73
CA SER A 96 16.69 -23.50 3.91
C SER A 96 18.09 -23.65 4.52
N ALA A 97 18.77 -24.74 4.22
CA ALA A 97 20.13 -25.02 4.66
C ALA A 97 21.16 -23.99 4.17
N ASN A 98 20.86 -23.25 3.11
CA ASN A 98 21.68 -22.18 2.55
C ASN A 98 21.46 -20.80 3.20
N GLY A 99 20.69 -20.70 4.27
CA GLY A 99 20.43 -19.45 4.98
C GLY A 99 19.32 -18.57 4.39
N ASN A 100 18.64 -19.02 3.34
CA ASN A 100 17.55 -18.31 2.68
C ASN A 100 16.21 -18.57 3.40
N ASN A 101 15.34 -17.54 3.49
CA ASN A 101 13.99 -17.64 4.06
C ASN A 101 12.88 -17.39 3.01
N VAL A 102 13.19 -17.38 1.73
CA VAL A 102 12.22 -17.23 0.65
C VAL A 102 11.56 -18.56 0.34
N ASN A 103 10.23 -18.59 0.32
CA ASN A 103 9.43 -19.72 -0.18
C ASN A 103 8.89 -19.37 -1.56
N LEU A 104 9.40 -20.03 -2.59
CA LEU A 104 9.07 -19.74 -3.99
C LEU A 104 7.58 -19.86 -4.29
N ASP A 105 6.91 -20.93 -3.79
CA ASP A 105 5.48 -21.14 -4.05
C ASP A 105 4.63 -20.05 -3.42
N SER A 106 5.02 -19.60 -2.21
CA SER A 106 4.36 -18.50 -1.52
C SER A 106 4.54 -17.18 -2.28
N GLU A 107 5.76 -16.86 -2.74
CA GLU A 107 6.02 -15.61 -3.48
C GLU A 107 5.27 -15.58 -4.82
N MET A 108 5.19 -16.72 -5.52
CA MET A 108 4.42 -16.81 -6.76
C MET A 108 2.93 -16.61 -6.53
N SER A 109 2.38 -17.16 -5.45
CA SER A 109 0.99 -16.95 -5.07
C SER A 109 0.70 -15.49 -4.70
N LEU A 110 1.58 -14.86 -3.92
CA LEU A 110 1.48 -13.45 -3.55
C LEU A 110 1.62 -12.53 -4.76
N LEU A 111 2.47 -12.88 -5.72
CA LEU A 111 2.60 -12.14 -6.97
C LEU A 111 1.30 -12.19 -7.78
N ALA A 112 0.69 -13.38 -7.90
CA ALA A 112 -0.58 -13.54 -8.61
C ALA A 112 -1.72 -12.80 -7.91
N GLU A 113 -1.81 -12.88 -6.59
CA GLU A 113 -2.78 -12.11 -5.79
C GLU A 113 -2.60 -10.61 -5.99
N ASN A 114 -1.36 -10.12 -5.93
CA ASN A 114 -1.06 -8.70 -6.15
C ASN A 114 -1.47 -8.23 -7.54
N GLN A 115 -1.31 -9.05 -8.58
CA GLN A 115 -1.74 -8.72 -9.93
C GLN A 115 -3.27 -8.55 -10.02
N ILE A 116 -4.02 -9.40 -9.35
CA ILE A 116 -5.49 -9.30 -9.27
C ILE A 116 -5.89 -8.02 -8.54
N GLN A 117 -5.30 -7.75 -7.38
CA GLN A 117 -5.57 -6.54 -6.60
C GLN A 117 -5.22 -5.27 -7.37
N TYR A 118 -4.05 -5.25 -8.03
CA TYR A 118 -3.64 -4.13 -8.87
C TYR A 118 -4.61 -3.88 -10.02
N GLY A 119 -5.07 -4.94 -10.69
CA GLY A 119 -6.08 -4.85 -11.74
C GLY A 119 -7.40 -4.27 -11.25
N ALA A 120 -7.84 -4.65 -10.05
CA ALA A 120 -9.04 -4.09 -9.42
C ALA A 120 -8.92 -2.58 -9.14
N VAL A 121 -7.77 -2.13 -8.63
CA VAL A 121 -7.50 -0.70 -8.39
C VAL A 121 -7.49 0.08 -9.72
N VAL A 122 -6.85 -0.45 -10.77
CA VAL A 122 -6.86 0.16 -12.11
C VAL A 122 -8.28 0.28 -12.66
N GLN A 123 -9.11 -0.76 -12.47
CA GLN A 123 -10.51 -0.73 -12.90
C GLN A 123 -11.31 0.35 -12.15
N GLU A 124 -11.09 0.49 -10.85
CA GLU A 124 -11.74 1.52 -10.05
C GLU A 124 -11.35 2.92 -10.52
N ILE A 125 -10.07 3.16 -10.83
CA ILE A 125 -9.62 4.42 -11.40
C ILE A 125 -10.31 4.71 -12.75
N ASN A 126 -10.42 3.72 -13.61
CA ASN A 126 -11.13 3.87 -14.89
C ASN A 126 -12.62 4.20 -14.70
N ASN A 127 -13.28 3.60 -13.70
CA ASN A 127 -14.66 3.91 -13.36
C ASN A 127 -14.79 5.37 -12.90
N GLN A 128 -13.85 5.85 -12.08
CA GLN A 128 -13.85 7.24 -11.64
C GLN A 128 -13.65 8.23 -12.81
N PHE A 129 -12.72 7.93 -13.72
CA PHE A 129 -12.55 8.75 -14.93
C PHE A 129 -13.81 8.76 -15.81
N THR A 130 -14.48 7.62 -15.95
CA THR A 130 -15.73 7.53 -16.72
C THR A 130 -16.83 8.38 -16.08
N THR A 131 -16.96 8.31 -14.76
CA THR A 131 -17.93 9.12 -14.00
C THR A 131 -17.66 10.62 -14.16
N LEU A 132 -16.39 11.03 -14.02
CA LEU A 132 -15.99 12.42 -14.24
C LEU A 132 -16.25 12.89 -15.67
N ARG A 133 -15.95 12.05 -16.65
CA ARG A 133 -16.23 12.34 -18.07
C ARG A 133 -17.72 12.54 -18.31
N THR A 134 -18.56 11.66 -17.79
CA THR A 134 -20.02 11.78 -17.90
C THR A 134 -20.55 13.05 -17.23
N ALA A 135 -20.00 13.42 -16.07
CA ALA A 135 -20.38 14.67 -15.40
C ALA A 135 -20.01 15.95 -16.16
N ILE A 136 -18.99 15.89 -17.03
CA ILE A 136 -18.53 17.04 -17.82
C ILE A 136 -19.24 17.13 -19.17
N THR A 137 -19.57 15.96 -19.76
CA THR A 137 -20.16 15.91 -21.12
C THR A 137 -21.68 15.86 -21.12
N GLY A 138 -22.32 15.66 -19.96
CA GLY A 138 -23.77 15.62 -19.79
C GLY A 138 -24.34 14.28 -20.19
#